data_c036b2b0a3b48b2061c4515eaded601b
#
_entry.id   c036b2b0a3b48b2061c4515eaded601b
#
_cell.length_a   1.000
_cell.length_b   1.000
_cell.length_c   1.000
_cell.angle_alpha   90.00
_cell.angle_beta   90.00
_cell.angle_gamma   90.00
#
_symmetry.space_group_name_H-M   'P 1'
#
loop_
_entity.id
_entity.type
_entity.pdbx_description
1 polymer ?
#
loop_
_entity_poly.entity_id
_entity_poly.type
_entity_poly.pdbx_seq_one_letter_code
_entity_poly.pdbx_strand_id
1 'polypeptide(L)'
;MKIAGKNEIVGYRESTGWASHQRIYFVARFSKEFTDFGFQANGKTIRGKTEAKAKNLKAYVRFETENKEKVELIVGISAVDIDGARKNLEVESLNKSFEEVHQAAKTAWAGHLGTIDIQAS
;
A
#
# COMPACT_ATOMS: atom_id res chain seq x y z
N MET A 1 -0.66 -6.87 -11.25
CA MET A 1 0.25 -5.88 -10.63
C MET A 1 1.27 -5.44 -11.65
N LYS A 2 1.71 -4.20 -11.59
CA LYS A 2 2.68 -3.57 -12.50
C LYS A 2 3.65 -2.71 -11.70
N ILE A 3 4.90 -2.74 -12.06
CA ILE A 3 5.92 -1.79 -11.59
C ILE A 3 5.77 -0.51 -12.40
N ALA A 4 5.46 0.59 -11.73
CA ALA A 4 5.22 1.89 -12.34
C ALA A 4 6.34 2.86 -11.91
N GLY A 5 7.38 2.94 -12.72
CA GLY A 5 8.57 3.73 -12.40
C GLY A 5 9.57 2.98 -11.52
N LYS A 6 10.34 3.71 -10.73
CA LYS A 6 11.46 3.17 -9.95
C LYS A 6 11.13 2.89 -8.48
N ASN A 7 10.01 3.40 -8.00
CA ASN A 7 9.63 3.30 -6.59
C ASN A 7 8.12 3.07 -6.38
N GLU A 8 7.40 2.59 -7.41
CA GLU A 8 5.96 2.44 -7.32
C GLU A 8 5.47 1.11 -7.89
N ILE A 9 4.53 0.49 -7.20
CA ILE A 9 3.79 -0.69 -7.65
C ILE A 9 2.31 -0.31 -7.72
N VAL A 10 1.69 -0.63 -8.84
CA VAL A 10 0.25 -0.45 -9.03
C VAL A 10 -0.44 -1.76 -9.37
N GLY A 11 -1.71 -1.83 -9.10
CA GLY A 11 -2.47 -3.01 -9.46
C GLY A 11 -3.88 -3.03 -8.90
N TYR A 12 -4.49 -4.19 -8.98
CA TYR A 12 -5.78 -4.43 -8.37
C TYR A 12 -5.84 -5.84 -7.76
N ARG A 13 -6.72 -5.99 -6.82
CA ARG A 13 -7.13 -7.26 -6.24
C ARG A 13 -8.62 -7.47 -6.52
N GLU A 14 -8.95 -8.65 -7.02
CA GLU A 14 -10.32 -9.14 -7.09
C GLU A 14 -10.57 -10.11 -5.95
N SER A 15 -11.71 -10.00 -5.33
CA SER A 15 -12.17 -10.90 -4.28
C SER A 15 -13.69 -11.12 -4.40
N THR A 16 -14.12 -12.23 -3.85
CA THR A 16 -15.50 -12.59 -3.63
C THR A 16 -15.71 -12.84 -2.16
N GLY A 17 -16.89 -12.62 -1.66
CA GLY A 17 -17.20 -12.79 -0.26
C GLY A 17 -18.61 -12.23 -0.01
N TRP A 18 -18.72 -11.24 0.86
CA TRP A 18 -19.99 -10.56 1.11
C TRP A 18 -20.55 -9.90 -0.16
N ALA A 19 -19.71 -9.34 -1.01
CA ALA A 19 -20.08 -8.95 -2.37
C ALA A 19 -19.68 -10.06 -3.35
N SER A 20 -20.55 -10.34 -4.35
CA SER A 20 -20.33 -11.38 -5.36
C SER A 20 -19.10 -11.11 -6.23
N HIS A 21 -18.75 -9.85 -6.41
CA HIS A 21 -17.54 -9.40 -7.10
C HIS A 21 -17.09 -8.07 -6.52
N GLN A 22 -15.85 -8.01 -6.07
CA GLN A 22 -15.25 -6.80 -5.54
C GLN A 22 -13.85 -6.62 -6.14
N ARG A 23 -13.57 -5.42 -6.63
CA ARG A 23 -12.26 -5.06 -7.13
C ARG A 23 -11.77 -3.80 -6.41
N ILE A 24 -10.57 -3.88 -5.85
CA ILE A 24 -9.88 -2.74 -5.23
C ILE A 24 -8.58 -2.51 -5.98
N TYR A 25 -8.41 -1.31 -6.47
CA TYR A 25 -7.18 -0.82 -7.08
C TYR A 25 -6.29 -0.20 -6.02
N PHE A 26 -4.98 -0.28 -6.24
CA PHE A 26 -4.00 0.30 -5.32
C PHE A 26 -2.82 0.92 -6.06
N VAL A 27 -2.23 1.90 -5.40
CA VAL A 27 -0.92 2.47 -5.70
C VAL A 27 -0.09 2.36 -4.43
N ALA A 28 1.04 1.68 -4.50
CA ALA A 28 2.00 1.53 -3.41
C ALA A 28 3.29 2.26 -3.80
N ARG A 29 3.60 3.37 -3.14
CA ARG A 29 4.76 4.22 -3.42
C ARG A 29 5.74 4.17 -2.26
N PHE A 30 6.99 3.88 -2.58
CA PHE A 30 8.08 3.81 -1.61
C PHE A 30 8.89 5.10 -1.61
N SER A 31 9.44 5.45 -0.46
CA SER A 31 10.30 6.63 -0.30
C SER A 31 11.66 6.49 -0.98
N LYS A 32 12.03 5.27 -1.40
CA LYS A 32 13.31 4.92 -2.02
C LYS A 32 13.10 4.13 -3.31
N GLU A 33 13.98 4.32 -4.30
CA GLU A 33 13.99 3.54 -5.54
C GLU A 33 14.39 2.08 -5.29
N PHE A 34 13.78 1.15 -6.03
CA PHE A 34 14.17 -0.26 -6.00
C PHE A 34 15.51 -0.47 -6.71
N THR A 35 16.30 -1.37 -6.18
CA THR A 35 17.49 -1.90 -6.89
C THR A 35 17.18 -3.17 -7.65
N ASP A 36 16.14 -3.91 -7.24
CA ASP A 36 15.64 -5.10 -7.93
C ASP A 36 14.15 -5.30 -7.62
N PHE A 37 13.45 -5.98 -8.52
CA PHE A 37 12.04 -6.32 -8.35
C PHE A 37 11.67 -7.58 -9.13
N GLY A 38 10.55 -8.17 -8.79
CA GLY A 38 9.96 -9.27 -9.54
C GLY A 38 8.63 -9.70 -8.97
N PHE A 39 8.10 -10.76 -9.56
CA PHE A 39 6.83 -11.34 -9.15
C PHE A 39 7.00 -12.81 -8.80
N GLN A 40 6.06 -13.32 -8.02
CA GLN A 40 5.91 -14.73 -7.72
C GLN A 40 4.45 -15.13 -7.92
N ALA A 41 4.22 -16.19 -8.67
CA ALA A 41 2.89 -16.77 -8.86
C ALA A 41 2.98 -18.29 -8.73
N ASN A 42 2.10 -18.89 -7.92
CA ASN A 42 2.04 -20.34 -7.72
C ASN A 42 3.41 -20.96 -7.35
N GLY A 43 4.16 -20.29 -6.49
CA GLY A 43 5.50 -20.72 -6.07
C GLY A 43 6.63 -20.49 -7.08
N LYS A 44 6.33 -20.03 -8.29
CA LYS A 44 7.34 -19.73 -9.33
C LYS A 44 7.67 -18.24 -9.36
N THR A 45 8.97 -17.94 -9.38
CA THR A 45 9.47 -16.57 -9.54
C THR A 45 9.45 -16.15 -11.02
N ILE A 46 8.93 -14.96 -11.27
CA ILE A 46 8.88 -14.30 -12.59
C ILE A 46 9.81 -13.11 -12.51
N ARG A 47 10.94 -13.18 -13.24
CA ARG A 47 11.94 -12.11 -13.32
C ARG A 47 11.88 -11.41 -14.67
N GLY A 48 12.41 -10.18 -14.75
CA GLY A 48 12.53 -9.41 -15.98
C GLY A 48 11.19 -8.96 -16.59
N LYS A 49 10.09 -9.07 -15.83
CA LYS A 49 8.78 -8.57 -16.22
C LYS A 49 8.41 -7.39 -15.34
N THR A 50 7.92 -6.32 -15.97
CA THR A 50 7.37 -5.15 -15.25
C THR A 50 5.89 -5.29 -14.94
N GLU A 51 5.24 -6.31 -15.47
CA GLU A 51 3.82 -6.58 -15.23
C GLU A 51 3.57 -8.10 -15.14
N ALA A 52 2.66 -8.48 -14.24
CA ALA A 52 2.18 -9.85 -14.14
C ALA A 52 0.71 -9.89 -13.66
N LYS A 53 -0.04 -10.89 -14.14
CA LYS A 53 -1.40 -11.19 -13.73
C LYS A 53 -1.52 -12.68 -13.46
N ALA A 54 -1.93 -13.03 -12.24
CA ALA A 54 -2.17 -14.42 -11.86
C ALA A 54 -3.01 -14.46 -10.57
N LYS A 55 -3.59 -15.63 -10.26
CA LYS A 55 -4.09 -15.92 -8.91
C LYS A 55 -2.91 -16.02 -7.95
N ASN A 56 -3.07 -15.53 -6.73
CA ASN A 56 -2.04 -15.55 -5.67
C ASN A 56 -0.72 -14.89 -6.11
N LEU A 57 -0.82 -13.82 -6.91
CA LEU A 57 0.34 -13.05 -7.35
C LEU A 57 0.91 -12.25 -6.17
N LYS A 58 2.23 -12.35 -5.99
CA LYS A 58 3.02 -11.52 -5.07
C LYS A 58 4.01 -10.70 -5.88
N ALA A 59 4.29 -9.48 -5.45
CA ALA A 59 5.42 -8.70 -5.91
C ALA A 59 6.47 -8.64 -4.80
N TYR A 60 7.74 -8.59 -5.17
CA TYR A 60 8.83 -8.26 -4.26
C TYR A 60 9.65 -7.13 -4.85
N VAL A 61 10.23 -6.34 -3.98
CA VAL A 61 11.19 -5.29 -4.30
C VAL A 61 12.38 -5.40 -3.37
N ARG A 62 13.54 -4.93 -3.82
CA ARG A 62 14.76 -4.84 -3.02
C ARG A 62 15.24 -3.41 -2.97
N PHE A 63 15.83 -3.07 -1.85
CA PHE A 63 16.48 -1.78 -1.62
C PHE A 63 17.91 -2.02 -1.15
N GLU A 64 18.84 -1.22 -1.60
CA GLU A 64 20.11 -1.04 -0.92
C GLU A 64 19.92 -0.01 0.18
N THR A 65 20.12 -0.40 1.43
CA THR A 65 19.90 0.47 2.59
C THR A 65 21.17 0.56 3.41
N GLU A 66 21.45 1.76 3.94
CA GLU A 66 22.46 1.95 4.94
C GLU A 66 21.98 1.51 6.33
N ASN A 67 22.91 1.48 7.30
CA ASN A 67 22.56 1.08 8.67
C ASN A 67 21.48 2.00 9.25
N LYS A 68 20.38 1.41 9.70
CA LYS A 68 19.20 2.08 10.27
C LYS A 68 18.40 2.98 9.29
N GLU A 69 18.68 2.94 8.00
CA GLU A 69 17.88 3.65 7.01
C GLU A 69 16.45 3.09 6.99
N LYS A 70 15.47 3.98 6.99
CA LYS A 70 14.05 3.64 6.93
C LYS A 70 13.55 3.81 5.50
N VAL A 71 12.84 2.81 5.01
CA VAL A 71 12.07 2.91 3.77
C VAL A 71 10.60 3.00 4.14
N GLU A 72 9.98 4.11 3.82
CA GLU A 72 8.54 4.32 4.04
C GLU A 72 7.74 3.85 2.83
N LEU A 73 6.54 3.36 3.10
CA LEU A 73 5.56 2.95 2.11
C LEU A 73 4.26 3.69 2.34
N ILE A 74 3.77 4.35 1.30
CA ILE A 74 2.45 4.98 1.26
C ILE A 74 1.58 4.18 0.29
N VAL A 75 0.34 3.88 0.69
CA VAL A 75 -0.60 3.13 -0.14
C VAL A 75 -1.90 3.91 -0.30
N GLY A 76 -2.26 4.22 -1.53
CA GLY A 76 -3.58 4.71 -1.91
C GLY A 76 -4.43 3.58 -2.47
N ILE A 77 -5.71 3.59 -2.18
CA ILE A 77 -6.67 2.61 -2.69
C ILE A 77 -7.87 3.31 -3.33
N SER A 78 -8.51 2.62 -4.28
CA SER A 78 -9.75 3.08 -4.93
C SER A 78 -10.58 1.89 -5.38
N ALA A 79 -11.90 2.03 -5.33
CA ALA A 79 -12.83 1.06 -5.91
C ALA A 79 -13.07 1.29 -7.42
N VAL A 80 -12.58 2.39 -7.98
CA VAL A 80 -12.87 2.82 -9.36
C VAL A 80 -11.74 2.42 -10.31
N ASP A 81 -10.53 2.94 -10.07
CA ASP A 81 -9.37 2.71 -10.93
C ASP A 81 -8.03 3.05 -10.23
N ILE A 82 -6.93 2.86 -10.95
CA ILE A 82 -5.58 3.17 -10.46
C ILE A 82 -5.37 4.68 -10.30
N ASP A 83 -5.94 5.48 -11.18
CA ASP A 83 -5.79 6.94 -11.12
C ASP A 83 -6.52 7.52 -9.91
N GLY A 84 -7.68 6.98 -9.56
CA GLY A 84 -8.37 7.28 -8.31
C GLY A 84 -7.55 6.88 -7.08
N ALA A 85 -6.90 5.71 -7.10
CA ALA A 85 -6.00 5.30 -6.01
C ALA A 85 -4.80 6.24 -5.88
N ARG A 86 -4.24 6.70 -6.99
CA ARG A 86 -3.14 7.67 -7.03
C ARG A 86 -3.56 9.01 -6.47
N LYS A 87 -4.72 9.53 -6.91
CA LYS A 87 -5.27 10.79 -6.42
C LYS A 87 -5.53 10.76 -4.91
N ASN A 88 -6.08 9.66 -4.40
CA ASN A 88 -6.29 9.48 -2.96
C ASN A 88 -4.96 9.50 -2.20
N LEU A 89 -3.95 8.77 -2.69
CA LEU A 89 -2.61 8.79 -2.10
C LEU A 89 -2.04 10.22 -2.06
N GLU A 90 -2.17 10.98 -3.15
CA GLU A 90 -1.62 12.33 -3.28
C GLU A 90 -2.34 13.35 -2.37
N VAL A 91 -3.65 13.25 -2.27
CA VAL A 91 -4.44 14.19 -1.46
C VAL A 91 -4.32 13.89 0.03
N GLU A 92 -4.33 12.61 0.41
CA GLU A 92 -4.44 12.22 1.81
C GLU A 92 -3.09 12.07 2.52
N SER A 93 -2.05 11.64 1.82
CA SER A 93 -0.82 11.18 2.45
C SER A 93 0.46 11.79 1.87
N LEU A 94 0.43 12.42 0.69
CA LEU A 94 1.62 13.03 0.12
C LEU A 94 2.07 14.20 1.01
N ASN A 95 3.38 14.27 1.28
CA ASN A 95 4.01 15.28 2.15
C ASN A 95 3.67 15.14 3.65
N LYS A 96 3.15 14.00 4.08
CA LYS A 96 3.02 13.67 5.50
C LYS A 96 4.00 12.56 5.86
N SER A 97 4.71 12.73 6.96
CA SER A 97 5.53 11.67 7.54
C SER A 97 4.64 10.58 8.15
N PHE A 98 5.23 9.39 8.32
CA PHE A 98 4.55 8.30 9.04
C PHE A 98 4.04 8.76 10.42
N GLU A 99 4.84 9.54 11.16
CA GLU A 99 4.46 10.00 12.50
C GLU A 99 3.29 10.97 12.49
N GLU A 100 3.22 11.87 11.51
CA GLU A 100 2.08 12.77 11.35
C GLU A 100 0.79 12.00 11.05
N VAL A 101 0.83 11.02 10.15
CA VAL A 101 -0.33 10.16 9.83
C VAL A 101 -0.73 9.32 11.04
N HIS A 102 0.24 8.72 11.73
CA HIS A 102 0.01 7.91 12.93
C HIS A 102 -0.63 8.75 14.05
N GLN A 103 -0.10 9.92 14.33
CA GLN A 103 -0.62 10.79 15.36
C GLN A 103 -2.04 11.32 15.02
N ALA A 104 -2.28 11.69 13.77
CA ALA A 104 -3.60 12.11 13.31
C ALA A 104 -4.64 10.99 13.46
N ALA A 105 -4.31 9.77 13.07
CA ALA A 105 -5.17 8.61 13.23
C ALA A 105 -5.44 8.32 14.72
N LYS A 106 -4.41 8.35 15.56
CA LYS A 106 -4.54 8.16 17.01
C LYS A 106 -5.48 9.21 17.65
N THR A 107 -5.32 10.47 17.27
CA THR A 107 -6.16 11.57 17.77
C THR A 107 -7.62 11.41 17.34
N ALA A 108 -7.87 11.07 16.07
CA ALA A 108 -9.21 10.85 15.55
C ALA A 108 -9.91 9.69 16.27
N TRP A 109 -9.23 8.56 16.44
CA TRP A 109 -9.78 7.41 17.18
C TRP A 109 -10.00 7.70 18.66
N ALA A 110 -9.05 8.37 19.33
CA ALA A 110 -9.20 8.75 20.74
C ALA A 110 -10.40 9.66 20.97
N GLY A 111 -10.69 10.59 20.05
CA GLY A 111 -11.88 11.45 20.12
C GLY A 111 -13.19 10.67 20.05
N HIS A 112 -13.26 9.60 19.27
CA HIS A 112 -14.44 8.75 19.18
C HIS A 112 -14.55 7.75 20.33
N LEU A 113 -13.46 7.08 20.68
CA LEU A 113 -13.44 6.06 21.73
C LEU A 113 -13.52 6.65 23.13
N GLY A 114 -12.99 7.87 23.34
CA GLY A 114 -13.02 8.57 24.61
C GLY A 114 -14.37 9.19 24.99
N THR A 115 -15.42 8.97 24.19
CA THR A 115 -16.79 9.43 24.53
C THR A 115 -17.34 8.76 25.80
N ILE A 116 -16.84 7.57 26.13
CA ILE A 116 -17.18 6.85 27.37
C ILE A 116 -15.86 6.51 28.07
N ASP A 117 -15.65 7.04 29.25
CA ASP A 117 -14.53 6.71 30.15
C ASP A 117 -15.07 5.99 31.40
N ILE A 118 -14.60 4.76 31.61
CA ILE A 118 -15.02 3.93 32.77
C ILE A 118 -13.83 3.85 33.71
N GLN A 119 -13.96 4.46 34.89
CA GLN A 119 -13.02 4.29 35.99
C GLN A 119 -13.52 3.13 36.87
N ALA A 120 -12.77 2.04 36.87
CA ALA A 120 -12.99 0.95 37.84
C ALA A 120 -12.24 1.27 39.14
N SER A 121 -12.93 1.23 40.25
CA SER A 121 -12.36 1.30 41.62
C SER A 121 -12.01 -0.08 42.13
#